data_9baa1d548f9f1314bcfa5ee5ea60a4c0
#
_entry.id   9baa1d548f9f1314bcfa5ee5ea60a4c0
#
_cell.length_a   1.000
_cell.length_b   1.000
_cell.length_c   1.000
_cell.angle_alpha   90.00
_cell.angle_beta   90.00
_cell.angle_gamma   90.00
#
_symmetry.space_group_name_H-M   'P 1'
#
loop_
_entity.id
_entity.type
_entity.pdbx_description
1 polymer ?
#
loop_
_entity_poly.entity_id
_entity_poly.type
_entity_poly.pdbx_seq_one_letter_code
_entity_poly.pdbx_strand_id
1 'polypeptide(L)'
;MTDNPIIWQPDTERLKKTSMYCFMKEQSFDCYDDLYQWSIDQTADFWNALCDFCDVRFSIPANKALIQPGDMTTAKWFSGSELSFAEHLLRHSGDRAAIVFRGENGARSELSFDELRQAVADIAQGLRSAGVMKNDRVVGYLPNCPEAIIAMLATASIGAIWSSCSPDFGINGVVDRFGQIKPKVLFCADGYFYNGKCHDSLKAVRGLLANIDSIEYTVIVPFTGQEFEATDIRNTMHWQDFAEQGAMLEFTQVEFDHPLYIMYSSGTTGIPKCIVHGVGGTLLQHLKEHVLHLDISSVDRLFYFTTCGWMMWNWLVSGLASGATIILYDGSPFFSSDTILWKMAEEEKLTVFG
;
A
#
# COMPACT_ATOMS: atom_id res chain seq x y z
N MET A 1 0.26 13.13 38.76
CA MET A 1 0.89 12.49 37.57
C MET A 1 2.38 12.60 37.80
N THR A 2 3.10 11.49 37.83
CA THR A 2 4.56 11.52 37.96
C THR A 2 5.10 11.99 36.60
N ASP A 3 5.73 13.18 36.59
CA ASP A 3 6.45 13.68 35.43
C ASP A 3 7.54 12.64 35.07
N ASN A 4 7.32 11.90 34.01
CA ASN A 4 8.36 11.01 33.49
C ASN A 4 9.48 11.91 32.93
N PRO A 5 10.74 11.68 33.30
CA PRO A 5 11.82 12.48 32.79
C PRO A 5 11.97 12.32 31.28
N ILE A 6 12.23 13.43 30.59
CA ILE A 6 12.61 13.38 29.17
C ILE A 6 13.95 12.66 29.07
N ILE A 7 13.97 11.49 28.42
CA ILE A 7 15.19 10.68 28.26
C ILE A 7 15.95 11.00 26.98
N TRP A 8 15.30 11.65 26.01
CA TRP A 8 15.92 12.13 24.77
C TRP A 8 15.06 13.24 24.15
N GLN A 9 15.71 14.20 23.51
CA GLN A 9 15.08 15.19 22.64
C GLN A 9 16.07 15.57 21.52
N PRO A 10 15.58 15.95 20.32
CA PRO A 10 16.45 16.42 19.26
C PRO A 10 17.13 17.73 19.64
N ASP A 11 18.36 17.94 19.17
CA ASP A 11 18.98 19.23 19.22
C ASP A 11 18.30 20.24 18.26
N THR A 12 18.57 21.52 18.46
CA THR A 12 17.91 22.59 17.68
C THR A 12 18.23 22.51 16.19
N GLU A 13 19.42 22.08 15.80
CA GLU A 13 19.82 22.01 14.39
C GLU A 13 19.15 20.84 13.68
N ARG A 14 18.94 19.71 14.38
CA ARG A 14 18.17 18.57 13.87
C ARG A 14 16.69 18.96 13.76
N LEU A 15 16.13 19.60 14.79
CA LEU A 15 14.73 20.03 14.80
C LEU A 15 14.41 20.93 13.61
N LYS A 16 15.25 21.93 13.31
CA LYS A 16 15.05 22.88 12.20
C LYS A 16 15.06 22.23 10.81
N LYS A 17 15.62 21.04 10.68
CA LYS A 17 15.67 20.30 9.41
C LYS A 17 14.48 19.39 9.17
N THR A 18 13.64 19.16 10.19
CA THR A 18 12.47 18.28 10.05
C THR A 18 11.41 18.91 9.19
N SER A 19 10.70 18.07 8.42
CA SER A 19 9.56 18.48 7.60
C SER A 19 8.47 19.17 8.42
N MET A 20 8.21 18.70 9.64
CA MET A 20 7.26 19.36 10.56
C MET A 20 7.67 20.79 10.89
N TYR A 21 8.97 21.02 11.18
CA TYR A 21 9.46 22.38 11.46
C TYR A 21 9.39 23.27 10.21
N CYS A 22 9.77 22.74 9.04
CA CYS A 22 9.68 23.46 7.78
C CYS A 22 8.21 23.85 7.49
N PHE A 23 7.30 22.90 7.57
CA PHE A 23 5.85 23.13 7.37
C PHE A 23 5.32 24.20 8.36
N MET A 24 5.67 24.08 9.65
CA MET A 24 5.29 25.06 10.67
C MET A 24 5.75 26.48 10.29
N LYS A 25 6.98 26.64 9.82
CA LYS A 25 7.54 27.95 9.43
C LYS A 25 6.94 28.48 8.14
N GLU A 26 6.65 27.63 7.15
CA GLU A 26 5.92 28.03 5.94
C GLU A 26 4.52 28.56 6.24
N GLN A 27 3.85 27.98 7.24
CA GLN A 27 2.55 28.46 7.72
C GLN A 27 2.66 29.63 8.72
N SER A 28 3.86 30.18 8.93
CA SER A 28 4.14 31.34 9.79
C SER A 28 3.85 31.12 11.28
N PHE A 29 3.93 29.87 11.77
CA PHE A 29 3.82 29.55 13.19
C PHE A 29 5.20 29.50 13.86
N ASP A 30 5.28 29.94 15.10
CA ASP A 30 6.50 29.93 15.90
C ASP A 30 6.63 28.74 16.83
N CYS A 31 5.54 28.09 17.17
CA CYS A 31 5.51 26.88 18.00
C CYS A 31 4.53 25.82 17.47
N TYR A 32 4.76 24.57 17.89
CA TYR A 32 3.94 23.44 17.49
C TYR A 32 2.50 23.53 18.00
N ASP A 33 2.29 24.07 19.20
CA ASP A 33 0.95 24.16 19.80
C ASP A 33 0.04 25.08 18.98
N ASP A 34 0.56 26.18 18.44
CA ASP A 34 -0.20 27.08 17.57
C ASP A 34 -0.53 26.42 16.22
N LEU A 35 0.44 25.71 15.63
CA LEU A 35 0.22 24.91 14.42
C LEU A 35 -0.85 23.83 14.65
N TYR A 36 -0.76 23.12 15.77
CA TYR A 36 -1.72 22.07 16.12
C TYR A 36 -3.12 22.67 16.30
N GLN A 37 -3.25 23.78 17.05
CA GLN A 37 -4.54 24.43 17.26
C GLN A 37 -5.14 24.90 15.92
N TRP A 38 -4.33 25.52 15.07
CA TRP A 38 -4.77 25.93 13.74
C TRP A 38 -5.25 24.74 12.89
N SER A 39 -4.57 23.59 12.96
CA SER A 39 -4.95 22.40 12.19
C SER A 39 -6.33 21.86 12.57
N ILE A 40 -6.78 22.12 13.80
CA ILE A 40 -8.11 21.75 14.29
C ILE A 40 -9.15 22.82 13.94
N ASP A 41 -8.83 24.10 14.21
CA ASP A 41 -9.77 25.20 14.05
C ASP A 41 -9.98 25.58 12.58
N GLN A 42 -8.95 25.46 11.75
CA GLN A 42 -8.96 25.78 10.32
C GLN A 42 -8.60 24.53 9.48
N THR A 43 -9.33 23.46 9.73
CA THR A 43 -9.04 22.13 9.16
C THR A 43 -8.94 22.15 7.63
N ALA A 44 -9.78 22.93 6.93
CA ALA A 44 -9.73 23.05 5.48
C ALA A 44 -8.41 23.67 4.98
N ASP A 45 -7.93 24.71 5.67
CA ASP A 45 -6.69 25.39 5.31
C ASP A 45 -5.46 24.52 5.61
N PHE A 46 -5.49 23.77 6.72
CA PHE A 46 -4.45 22.79 7.04
C PHE A 46 -4.29 21.75 5.93
N TRP A 47 -5.39 21.14 5.45
CA TRP A 47 -5.31 20.12 4.41
C TRP A 47 -4.93 20.69 3.05
N ASN A 48 -5.31 21.93 2.71
CA ASN A 48 -4.80 22.63 1.53
C ASN A 48 -3.28 22.85 1.62
N ALA A 49 -2.82 23.42 2.73
CA ALA A 49 -1.41 23.66 2.95
C ALA A 49 -0.57 22.36 2.91
N LEU A 50 -1.12 21.25 3.41
CA LEU A 50 -0.49 19.95 3.31
C LEU A 50 -0.39 19.46 1.86
N CYS A 51 -1.44 19.67 1.06
CA CYS A 51 -1.40 19.32 -0.37
C CYS A 51 -0.26 20.07 -1.07
N ASP A 52 -0.11 21.37 -0.81
CA ASP A 52 0.94 22.20 -1.40
C ASP A 52 2.33 21.75 -0.93
N PHE A 53 2.49 21.54 0.38
CA PHE A 53 3.76 21.12 0.97
C PHE A 53 4.24 19.75 0.47
N CYS A 54 3.31 18.81 0.25
CA CYS A 54 3.62 17.46 -0.25
C CYS A 54 3.59 17.33 -1.78
N ASP A 55 3.46 18.43 -2.53
CA ASP A 55 3.32 18.45 -4.00
C ASP A 55 2.23 17.45 -4.47
N VAL A 56 1.05 17.54 -3.89
CA VAL A 56 -0.10 16.71 -4.32
C VAL A 56 -0.65 17.27 -5.63
N ARG A 57 -0.66 16.42 -6.65
CA ARG A 57 -1.06 16.79 -8.01
C ARG A 57 -2.49 16.40 -8.27
N PHE A 58 -3.31 17.38 -8.58
CA PHE A 58 -4.66 17.20 -9.04
C PHE A 58 -4.73 17.45 -10.54
N SER A 59 -5.32 16.53 -11.30
CA SER A 59 -5.66 16.76 -12.72
C SER A 59 -6.79 17.76 -12.85
N ILE A 60 -7.74 17.73 -11.91
CA ILE A 60 -8.79 18.74 -11.73
C ILE A 60 -8.74 19.16 -10.26
N PRO A 61 -8.39 20.42 -9.94
CA PRO A 61 -8.35 20.89 -8.55
C PRO A 61 -9.76 21.13 -8.00
N ALA A 62 -9.93 20.96 -6.69
CA ALA A 62 -11.17 21.29 -5.99
C ALA A 62 -11.34 22.81 -5.81
N ASN A 63 -12.57 23.29 -5.81
CA ASN A 63 -12.86 24.66 -5.45
C ASN A 63 -12.77 24.92 -3.93
N LYS A 64 -13.00 23.88 -3.13
CA LYS A 64 -12.94 23.93 -1.65
C LYS A 64 -12.42 22.61 -1.11
N ALA A 65 -11.52 22.67 -0.12
CA ALA A 65 -11.00 21.48 0.56
C ALA A 65 -12.08 20.77 1.39
N LEU A 66 -12.99 21.50 2.00
CA LEU A 66 -14.01 20.94 2.88
C LEU A 66 -15.36 21.64 2.68
N ILE A 67 -16.40 20.82 2.54
CA ILE A 67 -17.81 21.25 2.53
C ILE A 67 -18.52 20.55 3.67
N GLN A 68 -19.39 21.24 4.40
CA GLN A 68 -20.12 20.75 5.59
C GLN A 68 -19.20 20.26 6.72
N PRO A 69 -18.36 21.15 7.29
CA PRO A 69 -17.35 20.76 8.28
C PRO A 69 -17.92 20.32 9.63
N GLY A 70 -19.19 20.53 9.90
CA GLY A 70 -19.82 20.24 11.20
C GLY A 70 -20.23 18.78 11.43
N ASP A 71 -20.19 17.93 10.38
CA ASP A 71 -20.60 16.53 10.45
C ASP A 71 -19.61 15.65 9.67
N MET A 72 -18.87 14.83 10.40
CA MET A 72 -17.87 13.92 9.83
C MET A 72 -18.48 12.93 8.81
N THR A 73 -19.73 12.51 8.99
CA THR A 73 -20.38 11.50 8.12
C THR A 73 -20.86 12.09 6.80
N THR A 74 -21.10 13.40 6.75
CA THR A 74 -21.59 14.12 5.58
C THR A 74 -20.57 15.08 4.98
N ALA A 75 -19.43 15.26 5.64
CA ALA A 75 -18.34 16.10 5.16
C ALA A 75 -17.85 15.63 3.77
N LYS A 76 -17.69 16.60 2.84
CA LYS A 76 -17.13 16.36 1.51
C LYS A 76 -15.75 17.00 1.43
N TRP A 77 -14.75 16.17 1.20
CA TRP A 77 -13.36 16.59 1.06
C TRP A 77 -13.00 16.76 -0.41
N PHE A 78 -12.36 17.86 -0.78
CA PHE A 78 -11.87 18.18 -2.12
C PHE A 78 -12.86 17.81 -3.24
N SER A 79 -14.14 18.09 -3.01
CA SER A 79 -15.22 17.67 -3.91
C SER A 79 -15.04 18.24 -5.31
N GLY A 80 -15.16 17.37 -6.31
CA GLY A 80 -14.98 17.71 -7.73
C GLY A 80 -13.51 17.71 -8.17
N SER A 81 -12.55 17.41 -7.28
CA SER A 81 -11.17 17.20 -7.71
C SER A 81 -10.95 15.80 -8.24
N GLU A 82 -9.94 15.64 -9.10
CA GLU A 82 -9.48 14.37 -9.62
C GLU A 82 -7.97 14.22 -9.46
N LEU A 83 -7.54 13.01 -9.10
CA LEU A 83 -6.13 12.65 -8.91
C LEU A 83 -5.93 11.15 -9.12
N SER A 84 -4.67 10.70 -9.12
CA SER A 84 -4.33 9.28 -9.09
C SER A 84 -3.41 8.94 -7.93
N PHE A 85 -3.79 7.98 -7.08
CA PHE A 85 -2.95 7.46 -5.99
C PHE A 85 -1.66 6.84 -6.53
N ALA A 86 -1.77 5.97 -7.55
CA ALA A 86 -0.63 5.29 -8.13
C ALA A 86 0.37 6.28 -8.76
N GLU A 87 -0.09 7.38 -9.37
CA GLU A 87 0.77 8.43 -9.92
C GLU A 87 1.68 9.07 -8.86
N HIS A 88 1.13 9.29 -7.65
CA HIS A 88 1.90 9.86 -6.54
C HIS A 88 2.94 8.87 -5.99
N LEU A 89 2.64 7.59 -5.91
CA LEU A 89 3.57 6.58 -5.42
C LEU A 89 4.66 6.24 -6.45
N LEU A 90 4.35 6.42 -7.73
CA LEU A 90 5.25 6.15 -8.86
C LEU A 90 5.88 7.41 -9.47
N ARG A 91 5.83 8.55 -8.77
CA ARG A 91 6.37 9.82 -9.29
C ARG A 91 7.89 9.91 -9.30
N HIS A 92 8.55 9.06 -8.52
CA HIS A 92 10.01 8.95 -8.49
C HIS A 92 10.50 7.99 -9.57
N SER A 93 11.75 8.20 -10.04
CA SER A 93 12.39 7.41 -11.08
C SER A 93 13.88 7.22 -10.78
N GLY A 94 14.55 6.45 -11.62
CA GLY A 94 15.99 6.16 -11.55
C GLY A 94 16.31 4.81 -10.91
N ASP A 95 17.62 4.52 -10.85
CA ASP A 95 18.16 3.21 -10.46
C ASP A 95 18.18 2.95 -8.94
N ARG A 96 17.81 3.96 -8.13
CA ARG A 96 17.73 3.78 -6.68
C ARG A 96 16.63 2.77 -6.32
N ALA A 97 16.91 1.93 -5.33
CA ALA A 97 15.94 0.94 -4.88
C ALA A 97 14.63 1.60 -4.39
N ALA A 98 13.50 1.17 -4.95
CA ALA A 98 12.16 1.46 -4.48
C ALA A 98 11.70 0.41 -3.48
N ILE A 99 11.97 -0.87 -3.77
CA ILE A 99 11.56 -2.01 -2.94
C ILE A 99 12.77 -2.92 -2.74
N VAL A 100 12.98 -3.35 -1.50
CA VAL A 100 13.87 -4.47 -1.16
C VAL A 100 13.04 -5.55 -0.48
N PHE A 101 13.13 -6.77 -0.95
CA PHE A 101 12.45 -7.93 -0.38
C PHE A 101 13.44 -8.85 0.31
N ARG A 102 13.02 -9.38 1.47
CA ARG A 102 13.71 -10.41 2.24
C ARG A 102 12.72 -11.51 2.62
N GLY A 103 13.06 -12.74 2.30
CA GLY A 103 12.28 -13.93 2.70
C GLY A 103 12.95 -14.71 3.81
N GLU A 104 12.20 -15.40 4.67
CA GLU A 104 12.76 -16.27 5.73
C GLU A 104 13.62 -17.41 5.17
N ASN A 105 13.41 -17.80 3.91
CA ASN A 105 14.20 -18.80 3.18
C ASN A 105 15.57 -18.27 2.70
N GLY A 106 15.93 -17.02 3.05
CA GLY A 106 17.15 -16.35 2.63
C GLY A 106 17.05 -15.64 1.26
N ALA A 107 15.88 -15.66 0.64
CA ALA A 107 15.67 -14.92 -0.61
C ALA A 107 15.86 -13.41 -0.39
N ARG A 108 16.52 -12.76 -1.36
CA ARG A 108 16.62 -11.30 -1.44
C ARG A 108 16.44 -10.87 -2.89
N SER A 109 15.60 -9.89 -3.08
CA SER A 109 15.46 -9.19 -4.36
C SER A 109 15.36 -7.69 -4.14
N GLU A 110 15.59 -6.94 -5.20
CA GLU A 110 15.54 -5.49 -5.20
C GLU A 110 14.93 -5.01 -6.51
N LEU A 111 14.08 -4.01 -6.45
CA LEU A 111 13.54 -3.30 -7.60
C LEU A 111 13.87 -1.82 -7.47
N SER A 112 14.43 -1.25 -8.50
CA SER A 112 14.60 0.21 -8.64
C SER A 112 13.24 0.89 -8.88
N PHE A 113 13.22 2.22 -8.77
CA PHE A 113 12.02 2.99 -9.11
C PHE A 113 11.63 2.81 -10.59
N ASP A 114 12.59 2.74 -11.51
CA ASP A 114 12.28 2.53 -12.93
C ASP A 114 11.76 1.12 -13.20
N GLU A 115 12.34 0.08 -12.59
CA GLU A 115 11.86 -1.29 -12.70
C GLU A 115 10.47 -1.45 -12.10
N LEU A 116 10.19 -0.84 -10.93
CA LEU A 116 8.84 -0.85 -10.35
C LEU A 116 7.83 -0.19 -11.27
N ARG A 117 8.14 0.97 -11.84
CA ARG A 117 7.28 1.68 -12.79
C ARG A 117 6.96 0.83 -14.01
N GLN A 118 7.97 0.17 -14.59
CA GLN A 118 7.78 -0.71 -15.74
C GLN A 118 6.94 -1.94 -15.39
N ALA A 119 7.24 -2.60 -14.27
CA ALA A 119 6.47 -3.76 -13.82
C ALA A 119 4.99 -3.42 -13.56
N VAL A 120 4.73 -2.24 -12.98
CA VAL A 120 3.35 -1.75 -12.78
C VAL A 120 2.68 -1.48 -14.12
N ALA A 121 3.37 -0.89 -15.10
CA ALA A 121 2.82 -0.65 -16.43
C ALA A 121 2.43 -1.95 -17.15
N ASP A 122 3.31 -2.95 -17.10
CA ASP A 122 3.11 -4.25 -17.74
C ASP A 122 1.90 -5.01 -17.15
N ILE A 123 1.76 -5.00 -15.82
CA ILE A 123 0.61 -5.62 -15.15
C ILE A 123 -0.68 -4.80 -15.35
N ALA A 124 -0.60 -3.48 -15.35
CA ALA A 124 -1.76 -2.63 -15.64
C ALA A 124 -2.31 -2.87 -17.05
N GLN A 125 -1.43 -3.08 -18.03
CA GLN A 125 -1.83 -3.42 -19.38
C GLN A 125 -2.47 -4.82 -19.43
N GLY A 126 -1.91 -5.81 -18.75
CA GLY A 126 -2.53 -7.14 -18.61
C GLY A 126 -3.93 -7.07 -17.99
N LEU A 127 -4.13 -6.22 -16.97
CA LEU A 127 -5.45 -5.99 -16.38
C LEU A 127 -6.44 -5.36 -17.40
N ARG A 128 -5.99 -4.39 -18.20
CA ARG A 128 -6.82 -3.80 -19.27
C ARG A 128 -7.20 -4.83 -20.33
N SER A 129 -6.26 -5.67 -20.75
CA SER A 129 -6.49 -6.76 -21.72
C SER A 129 -7.43 -7.84 -21.17
N ALA A 130 -7.41 -8.09 -19.86
CA ALA A 130 -8.39 -8.92 -19.16
C ALA A 130 -9.76 -8.21 -18.99
N GLY A 131 -9.93 -6.99 -19.52
CA GLY A 131 -11.18 -6.24 -19.48
C GLY A 131 -11.49 -5.62 -18.11
N VAL A 132 -10.48 -5.44 -17.23
CA VAL A 132 -10.68 -4.73 -15.95
C VAL A 132 -10.84 -3.24 -16.22
N MET A 133 -11.86 -2.65 -15.64
CA MET A 133 -12.22 -1.24 -15.80
C MET A 133 -12.26 -0.52 -14.44
N LYS A 134 -12.36 0.82 -14.48
CA LYS A 134 -12.64 1.65 -13.29
C LYS A 134 -13.80 1.04 -12.48
N ASN A 135 -13.66 0.98 -11.18
CA ASN A 135 -14.59 0.35 -10.21
C ASN A 135 -14.61 -1.19 -10.18
N ASP A 136 -13.94 -1.91 -11.07
CA ASP A 136 -13.78 -3.35 -10.91
C ASP A 136 -12.92 -3.66 -9.69
N ARG A 137 -13.14 -4.83 -9.06
CA ARG A 137 -12.34 -5.29 -7.93
C ARG A 137 -11.32 -6.32 -8.40
N VAL A 138 -10.09 -6.08 -7.98
CA VAL A 138 -8.95 -6.98 -8.16
C VAL A 138 -8.45 -7.39 -6.78
N VAL A 139 -8.20 -8.67 -6.57
CA VAL A 139 -7.79 -9.17 -5.25
C VAL A 139 -6.46 -9.91 -5.29
N GLY A 140 -5.71 -9.80 -4.18
CA GLY A 140 -4.47 -10.52 -3.96
C GLY A 140 -4.58 -11.50 -2.78
N TYR A 141 -4.26 -12.78 -3.04
CA TYR A 141 -4.01 -13.79 -2.03
C TYR A 141 -2.52 -14.12 -2.08
N LEU A 142 -1.72 -13.22 -1.50
CA LEU A 142 -0.29 -13.11 -1.74
C LEU A 142 0.50 -12.96 -0.43
N PRO A 143 1.73 -13.51 -0.36
CA PRO A 143 2.70 -13.14 0.67
C PRO A 143 3.09 -11.66 0.55
N ASN A 144 3.84 -11.14 1.52
CA ASN A 144 4.34 -9.77 1.48
C ASN A 144 5.54 -9.65 0.53
N CYS A 145 5.27 -9.70 -0.76
CA CYS A 145 6.26 -9.71 -1.85
C CYS A 145 6.11 -8.50 -2.78
N PRO A 146 7.11 -8.20 -3.61
CA PRO A 146 7.05 -7.11 -4.58
C PRO A 146 5.85 -7.18 -5.53
N GLU A 147 5.48 -8.39 -5.97
CA GLU A 147 4.37 -8.62 -6.88
C GLU A 147 3.02 -8.19 -6.28
N ALA A 148 2.85 -8.28 -4.95
CA ALA A 148 1.66 -7.78 -4.27
C ALA A 148 1.54 -6.25 -4.40
N ILE A 149 2.66 -5.53 -4.30
CA ILE A 149 2.70 -4.07 -4.47
C ILE A 149 2.49 -3.70 -5.94
N ILE A 150 3.13 -4.40 -6.87
CA ILE A 150 2.96 -4.17 -8.30
C ILE A 150 1.50 -4.37 -8.70
N ALA A 151 0.85 -5.45 -8.27
CA ALA A 151 -0.56 -5.73 -8.56
C ALA A 151 -1.49 -4.67 -7.97
N MET A 152 -1.24 -4.21 -6.73
CA MET A 152 -1.99 -3.11 -6.10
C MET A 152 -1.85 -1.82 -6.88
N LEU A 153 -0.62 -1.41 -7.22
CA LEU A 153 -0.37 -0.16 -7.94
C LEU A 153 -0.91 -0.21 -9.38
N ALA A 154 -0.78 -1.35 -10.06
CA ALA A 154 -1.38 -1.57 -11.36
C ALA A 154 -2.91 -1.46 -11.31
N THR A 155 -3.54 -2.04 -10.30
CA THR A 155 -4.99 -1.93 -10.06
C THR A 155 -5.40 -0.47 -9.84
N ALA A 156 -4.68 0.25 -8.98
CA ALA A 156 -4.96 1.66 -8.68
C ALA A 156 -4.71 2.58 -9.90
N SER A 157 -3.71 2.26 -10.75
CA SER A 157 -3.37 3.06 -11.94
C SER A 157 -4.49 3.09 -12.98
N ILE A 158 -5.33 2.06 -13.05
CA ILE A 158 -6.46 1.97 -13.96
C ILE A 158 -7.81 2.36 -13.31
N GLY A 159 -7.78 2.86 -12.06
CA GLY A 159 -8.99 3.24 -11.32
C GLY A 159 -9.81 2.05 -10.82
N ALA A 160 -9.27 0.85 -10.81
CA ALA A 160 -9.88 -0.33 -10.20
C ALA A 160 -9.58 -0.37 -8.69
N ILE A 161 -10.29 -1.22 -7.96
CA ILE A 161 -10.31 -1.26 -6.50
C ILE A 161 -9.56 -2.50 -6.03
N TRP A 162 -8.53 -2.31 -5.20
CA TRP A 162 -7.73 -3.38 -4.63
C TRP A 162 -8.32 -3.96 -3.36
N SER A 163 -8.08 -5.25 -3.11
CA SER A 163 -8.23 -5.86 -1.78
C SER A 163 -7.26 -7.03 -1.64
N SER A 164 -6.76 -7.30 -0.45
CA SER A 164 -5.80 -8.39 -0.25
C SER A 164 -6.01 -9.15 1.05
N CYS A 165 -5.60 -10.41 1.02
CA CYS A 165 -5.47 -11.30 2.17
C CYS A 165 -4.11 -12.00 2.10
N SER A 166 -3.50 -12.20 3.26
CA SER A 166 -2.30 -13.03 3.38
C SER A 166 -2.62 -14.51 3.17
N PRO A 167 -1.70 -15.32 2.62
CA PRO A 167 -1.95 -16.75 2.35
C PRO A 167 -2.13 -17.61 3.61
N ASP A 168 -1.82 -17.11 4.78
CA ASP A 168 -2.08 -17.77 6.08
C ASP A 168 -3.57 -17.72 6.51
N PHE A 169 -4.38 -16.89 5.85
CA PHE A 169 -5.83 -16.92 6.07
C PHE A 169 -6.42 -18.22 5.52
N GLY A 170 -7.17 -18.94 6.33
CA GLY A 170 -7.91 -20.13 5.88
C GLY A 170 -8.97 -19.81 4.83
N ILE A 171 -9.32 -20.78 4.00
CA ILE A 171 -10.25 -20.64 2.86
C ILE A 171 -11.53 -19.88 3.26
N ASN A 172 -12.19 -20.28 4.34
CA ASN A 172 -13.43 -19.64 4.79
C ASN A 172 -13.23 -18.16 5.10
N GLY A 173 -12.11 -17.82 5.75
CA GLY A 173 -11.79 -16.43 6.08
C GLY A 173 -11.58 -15.55 4.84
N VAL A 174 -11.05 -16.10 3.75
CA VAL A 174 -10.88 -15.38 2.48
C VAL A 174 -12.19 -15.32 1.70
N VAL A 175 -12.98 -16.42 1.66
CA VAL A 175 -14.30 -16.44 1.04
C VAL A 175 -15.24 -15.42 1.70
N ASP A 176 -15.23 -15.33 3.04
CA ASP A 176 -16.01 -14.35 3.80
C ASP A 176 -15.66 -12.89 3.48
N ARG A 177 -14.46 -12.65 2.95
CA ARG A 177 -13.98 -11.33 2.53
C ARG A 177 -14.22 -11.08 1.04
N PHE A 178 -13.56 -11.84 0.21
CA PHE A 178 -13.58 -11.63 -1.25
C PHE A 178 -14.94 -11.90 -1.88
N GLY A 179 -15.72 -12.85 -1.33
CA GLY A 179 -17.07 -13.15 -1.80
C GLY A 179 -18.04 -11.97 -1.70
N GLN A 180 -17.83 -11.06 -0.73
CA GLN A 180 -18.68 -9.87 -0.55
C GLN A 180 -18.46 -8.82 -1.67
N ILE A 181 -17.25 -8.76 -2.24
CA ILE A 181 -16.85 -7.67 -3.14
C ILE A 181 -16.85 -8.07 -4.62
N LYS A 182 -17.10 -9.35 -4.93
CA LYS A 182 -17.22 -9.89 -6.29
C LYS A 182 -16.02 -9.48 -7.17
N PRO A 183 -14.80 -9.94 -6.86
CA PRO A 183 -13.61 -9.60 -7.63
C PRO A 183 -13.64 -10.24 -9.02
N LYS A 184 -13.02 -9.57 -9.99
CA LYS A 184 -12.87 -10.03 -11.38
C LYS A 184 -11.57 -10.79 -11.62
N VAL A 185 -10.47 -10.33 -11.01
CA VAL A 185 -9.14 -10.92 -11.11
C VAL A 185 -8.63 -11.29 -9.72
N LEU A 186 -8.06 -12.47 -9.62
CA LEU A 186 -7.33 -12.97 -8.45
C LEU A 186 -5.85 -13.09 -8.78
N PHE A 187 -5.00 -12.35 -8.11
CA PHE A 187 -3.56 -12.64 -8.01
C PHE A 187 -3.31 -13.56 -6.82
N CYS A 188 -2.58 -14.64 -7.01
CA CYS A 188 -2.21 -15.55 -5.91
C CYS A 188 -0.79 -16.05 -6.07
N ALA A 189 -0.16 -16.49 -4.98
CA ALA A 189 1.12 -17.20 -5.06
C ALA A 189 0.89 -18.71 -5.19
N ASP A 190 1.86 -19.41 -5.77
CA ASP A 190 1.92 -20.88 -5.75
C ASP A 190 2.00 -21.44 -4.34
N GLY A 191 2.67 -20.70 -3.44
CA GLY A 191 2.83 -21.04 -2.03
C GLY A 191 3.51 -19.93 -1.26
N TYR A 192 3.88 -20.20 -0.01
CA TYR A 192 4.61 -19.27 0.85
C TYR A 192 5.49 -20.02 1.85
N PHE A 193 6.44 -19.32 2.45
CA PHE A 193 7.30 -19.89 3.51
C PHE A 193 6.87 -19.34 4.87
N TYR A 194 6.77 -20.24 5.86
CA TYR A 194 6.55 -19.83 7.23
C TYR A 194 7.13 -20.84 8.22
N ASN A 195 7.96 -20.36 9.14
CA ASN A 195 8.61 -21.14 10.18
C ASN A 195 9.35 -22.37 9.63
N GLY A 196 10.14 -22.19 8.57
CA GLY A 196 10.95 -23.21 7.91
C GLY A 196 10.17 -24.19 7.03
N LYS A 197 8.90 -23.95 6.78
CA LYS A 197 8.05 -24.80 5.94
C LYS A 197 7.58 -24.06 4.71
N CYS A 198 7.56 -24.77 3.59
CA CYS A 198 6.87 -24.34 2.38
C CYS A 198 5.41 -24.81 2.44
N HIS A 199 4.47 -23.90 2.24
CA HIS A 199 3.03 -24.14 2.24
C HIS A 199 2.47 -23.97 0.82
N ASP A 200 1.70 -24.93 0.35
CA ASP A 200 0.97 -24.85 -0.92
C ASP A 200 -0.25 -23.96 -0.77
N SER A 201 -0.32 -22.87 -1.57
CA SER A 201 -1.47 -21.97 -1.61
C SER A 201 -2.52 -22.40 -2.65
N LEU A 202 -2.15 -23.18 -3.67
CA LEU A 202 -3.04 -23.52 -4.78
C LEU A 202 -4.24 -24.38 -4.33
N LYS A 203 -4.06 -25.18 -3.27
CA LYS A 203 -5.18 -25.90 -2.65
C LYS A 203 -6.25 -24.94 -2.12
N ALA A 204 -5.85 -23.84 -1.49
CA ALA A 204 -6.76 -22.81 -1.02
C ALA A 204 -7.39 -22.06 -2.20
N VAL A 205 -6.61 -21.75 -3.23
CA VAL A 205 -7.09 -21.08 -4.46
C VAL A 205 -8.20 -21.89 -5.13
N ARG A 206 -8.05 -23.21 -5.27
CA ARG A 206 -9.14 -24.09 -5.79
C ARG A 206 -10.42 -23.95 -4.97
N GLY A 207 -10.29 -23.91 -3.66
CA GLY A 207 -11.43 -23.68 -2.75
C GLY A 207 -12.07 -22.31 -2.90
N LEU A 208 -11.27 -21.26 -3.12
CA LEU A 208 -11.78 -19.90 -3.37
C LEU A 208 -12.58 -19.84 -4.67
N LEU A 209 -12.05 -20.40 -5.75
CA LEU A 209 -12.69 -20.40 -7.07
C LEU A 209 -13.98 -21.23 -7.11
N ALA A 210 -14.11 -22.25 -6.25
CA ALA A 210 -15.35 -23.01 -6.09
C ALA A 210 -16.46 -22.22 -5.37
N ASN A 211 -16.12 -21.14 -4.66
CA ASN A 211 -17.05 -20.34 -3.86
C ASN A 211 -17.24 -18.90 -4.36
N ILE A 212 -16.41 -18.43 -5.29
CA ILE A 212 -16.44 -17.05 -5.82
C ILE A 212 -16.49 -17.10 -7.34
N ASP A 213 -17.69 -17.17 -7.89
CA ASP A 213 -17.93 -17.29 -9.33
C ASP A 213 -17.53 -16.06 -10.15
N SER A 214 -17.42 -14.90 -9.48
CA SER A 214 -17.10 -13.63 -10.14
C SER A 214 -15.67 -13.53 -10.64
N ILE A 215 -14.76 -14.40 -10.16
CA ILE A 215 -13.36 -14.42 -10.60
C ILE A 215 -13.29 -14.97 -12.02
N GLU A 216 -12.91 -14.12 -12.97
CA GLU A 216 -12.77 -14.45 -14.37
C GLU A 216 -11.36 -14.92 -14.71
N TYR A 217 -10.32 -14.35 -14.06
CA TYR A 217 -8.92 -14.66 -14.27
C TYR A 217 -8.20 -14.94 -12.97
N THR A 218 -7.32 -15.94 -12.99
CA THR A 218 -6.43 -16.29 -11.88
C THR A 218 -4.99 -16.14 -12.32
N VAL A 219 -4.22 -15.26 -11.72
CA VAL A 219 -2.81 -15.00 -12.06
C VAL A 219 -1.93 -15.53 -10.95
N ILE A 220 -1.05 -16.50 -11.28
CA ILE A 220 -0.18 -17.16 -10.31
C ILE A 220 1.22 -16.56 -10.35
N VAL A 221 1.67 -16.08 -9.20
CA VAL A 221 3.03 -15.64 -8.92
C VAL A 221 3.87 -16.85 -8.49
N PRO A 222 4.98 -17.18 -9.17
CA PRO A 222 5.85 -18.30 -8.84
C PRO A 222 6.79 -17.91 -7.68
N PHE A 223 6.24 -17.82 -6.48
CA PHE A 223 6.94 -17.32 -5.29
C PHE A 223 7.86 -18.35 -4.65
N THR A 224 7.47 -19.64 -4.68
CA THR A 224 8.25 -20.69 -3.99
C THR A 224 9.45 -21.16 -4.78
N GLY A 225 9.51 -20.89 -6.07
CA GLY A 225 10.52 -21.41 -7.00
C GLY A 225 10.36 -22.91 -7.27
N GLN A 226 9.25 -23.53 -6.87
CA GLN A 226 8.93 -24.93 -7.16
C GLN A 226 8.06 -25.03 -8.41
N GLU A 227 8.18 -26.16 -9.12
CA GLU A 227 7.22 -26.45 -10.19
C GLU A 227 5.85 -26.74 -9.56
N PHE A 228 4.80 -26.20 -10.19
CA PHE A 228 3.43 -26.40 -9.74
C PHE A 228 2.51 -26.73 -10.93
N GLU A 229 1.50 -27.54 -10.66
CA GLU A 229 0.45 -27.85 -11.63
C GLU A 229 -0.81 -27.01 -11.33
N ALA A 230 -1.31 -26.30 -12.34
CA ALA A 230 -2.47 -25.44 -12.25
C ALA A 230 -3.47 -25.64 -13.41
N THR A 231 -3.32 -26.74 -14.17
CA THR A 231 -4.16 -27.04 -15.35
C THR A 231 -5.64 -27.22 -15.02
N ASP A 232 -5.95 -27.56 -13.77
CA ASP A 232 -7.30 -27.71 -13.21
C ASP A 232 -7.87 -26.40 -12.62
N ILE A 233 -7.06 -25.34 -12.57
CA ILE A 233 -7.49 -24.02 -12.10
C ILE A 233 -8.04 -23.21 -13.30
N ARG A 234 -9.27 -22.76 -13.16
CA ARG A 234 -10.02 -22.02 -14.18
C ARG A 234 -9.31 -20.74 -14.61
N ASN A 235 -9.14 -20.53 -15.95
CA ASN A 235 -8.60 -19.31 -16.54
C ASN A 235 -7.29 -18.83 -15.87
N THR A 236 -6.36 -19.79 -15.70
CA THR A 236 -5.08 -19.55 -15.05
C THR A 236 -4.05 -18.99 -16.02
N MET A 237 -3.32 -17.99 -15.60
CA MET A 237 -2.15 -17.45 -16.28
C MET A 237 -0.97 -17.36 -15.30
N HIS A 238 0.23 -17.58 -15.78
CA HIS A 238 1.42 -17.24 -15.02
C HIS A 238 1.60 -15.72 -15.00
N TRP A 239 2.19 -15.22 -13.92
CA TRP A 239 2.49 -13.78 -13.76
C TRP A 239 3.21 -13.18 -14.98
N GLN A 240 4.20 -13.90 -15.49
CA GLN A 240 5.01 -13.46 -16.63
C GLN A 240 4.23 -13.39 -17.94
N ASP A 241 3.26 -14.30 -18.13
CA ASP A 241 2.39 -14.34 -19.32
C ASP A 241 1.27 -13.31 -19.24
N PHE A 242 0.87 -12.92 -18.03
CA PHE A 242 -0.11 -11.88 -17.79
C PHE A 242 0.46 -10.47 -17.96
N ALA A 243 1.76 -10.28 -17.67
CA ALA A 243 2.48 -9.04 -17.85
C ALA A 243 2.72 -8.76 -19.35
N GLU A 244 2.18 -7.66 -19.86
CA GLU A 244 2.43 -7.22 -21.24
C GLU A 244 3.67 -6.33 -21.30
N GLN A 245 4.80 -6.94 -21.64
CA GLN A 245 6.13 -6.32 -21.59
C GLN A 245 6.25 -5.05 -22.42
N GLY A 246 6.86 -4.01 -21.83
CA GLY A 246 7.14 -2.74 -22.50
C GLY A 246 5.93 -1.82 -22.61
N ALA A 247 4.88 -2.07 -21.85
CA ALA A 247 3.71 -1.21 -21.78
C ALA A 247 4.07 0.21 -21.29
N MET A 248 3.30 1.20 -21.72
CA MET A 248 3.42 2.56 -21.19
C MET A 248 2.65 2.69 -19.88
N LEU A 249 3.27 3.38 -18.92
CA LEU A 249 2.63 3.68 -17.64
C LEU A 249 1.62 4.83 -17.82
N GLU A 250 0.36 4.52 -17.63
CA GLU A 250 -0.75 5.46 -17.72
C GLU A 250 -1.55 5.47 -16.44
N PHE A 251 -2.07 6.64 -16.06
CA PHE A 251 -2.84 6.83 -14.83
C PHE A 251 -4.25 7.33 -15.14
N THR A 252 -5.24 6.56 -14.73
CA THR A 252 -6.64 6.99 -14.72
C THR A 252 -6.84 7.96 -13.57
N GLN A 253 -7.25 9.18 -13.88
CA GLN A 253 -7.63 10.16 -12.88
C GLN A 253 -9.03 9.84 -12.36
N VAL A 254 -9.21 9.93 -11.05
CA VAL A 254 -10.47 9.57 -10.39
C VAL A 254 -10.84 10.62 -9.34
N GLU A 255 -12.11 10.68 -8.99
CA GLU A 255 -12.62 11.57 -7.96
C GLU A 255 -11.91 11.34 -6.61
N PHE A 256 -11.81 12.38 -5.80
CA PHE A 256 -11.11 12.35 -4.50
C PHE A 256 -11.59 11.23 -3.57
N ASP A 257 -12.89 10.98 -3.53
CA ASP A 257 -13.53 9.95 -2.71
C ASP A 257 -13.72 8.61 -3.42
N HIS A 258 -13.18 8.46 -4.67
CA HIS A 258 -13.21 7.20 -5.39
C HIS A 258 -12.58 6.08 -4.55
N PRO A 259 -13.22 4.88 -4.47
CA PRO A 259 -12.66 3.75 -3.74
C PRO A 259 -11.29 3.35 -4.25
N LEU A 260 -10.30 3.27 -3.33
CA LEU A 260 -8.94 2.82 -3.62
C LEU A 260 -8.76 1.34 -3.31
N TYR A 261 -9.08 0.97 -2.06
CA TYR A 261 -9.02 -0.42 -1.63
C TYR A 261 -10.07 -0.74 -0.56
N ILE A 262 -10.36 -2.03 -0.45
CA ILE A 262 -11.30 -2.56 0.53
C ILE A 262 -10.53 -3.40 1.54
N MET A 263 -10.68 -3.05 2.80
CA MET A 263 -10.12 -3.75 3.96
C MET A 263 -11.25 -4.37 4.78
N TYR A 264 -10.88 -5.16 5.78
CA TYR A 264 -11.86 -5.89 6.58
C TYR A 264 -11.58 -5.73 8.06
N SER A 265 -12.62 -5.43 8.83
CA SER A 265 -12.54 -5.52 10.29
C SER A 265 -12.92 -6.92 10.75
N SER A 266 -12.25 -7.42 11.80
CA SER A 266 -12.71 -8.59 12.54
C SER A 266 -13.98 -8.20 13.30
N GLY A 267 -15.15 -8.38 12.68
CA GLY A 267 -16.42 -8.10 13.35
C GLY A 267 -16.60 -8.96 14.60
N THR A 268 -17.01 -8.39 15.70
CA THR A 268 -17.37 -9.12 16.95
C THR A 268 -18.60 -10.02 16.78
N THR A 269 -19.28 -9.96 15.65
CA THR A 269 -20.60 -10.52 15.43
C THR A 269 -20.71 -11.42 14.18
N GLY A 270 -19.62 -11.95 13.61
CA GLY A 270 -19.68 -12.86 12.45
C GLY A 270 -18.84 -12.45 11.26
N ILE A 271 -19.44 -12.31 10.07
CA ILE A 271 -18.74 -12.01 8.82
C ILE A 271 -17.98 -10.68 8.91
N PRO A 272 -16.70 -10.63 8.46
CA PRO A 272 -15.91 -9.40 8.45
C PRO A 272 -16.61 -8.27 7.70
N LYS A 273 -16.58 -7.06 8.24
CA LYS A 273 -17.17 -5.88 7.58
C LYS A 273 -16.17 -5.28 6.62
N CYS A 274 -16.62 -4.96 5.41
CA CYS A 274 -15.83 -4.23 4.43
C CYS A 274 -15.67 -2.76 4.85
N ILE A 275 -14.43 -2.28 4.84
CA ILE A 275 -14.06 -0.88 5.07
C ILE A 275 -13.44 -0.37 3.78
N VAL A 276 -14.10 0.60 3.15
CA VAL A 276 -13.64 1.19 1.88
C VAL A 276 -12.85 2.45 2.17
N HIS A 277 -11.62 2.52 1.69
CA HIS A 277 -10.77 3.71 1.76
C HIS A 277 -10.79 4.44 0.41
N GLY A 278 -10.96 5.76 0.44
CA GLY A 278 -10.94 6.61 -0.74
C GLY A 278 -9.52 7.03 -1.15
N VAL A 279 -9.35 7.32 -2.44
CA VAL A 279 -8.06 7.67 -3.07
C VAL A 279 -7.41 8.88 -2.40
N GLY A 280 -8.07 10.02 -2.42
CA GLY A 280 -7.48 11.27 -1.93
C GLY A 280 -7.30 11.29 -0.43
N GLY A 281 -8.32 10.84 0.34
CA GLY A 281 -8.23 10.80 1.79
C GLY A 281 -7.10 9.92 2.30
N THR A 282 -6.89 8.76 1.67
CA THR A 282 -5.78 7.86 2.00
C THR A 282 -4.43 8.49 1.67
N LEU A 283 -4.29 9.07 0.46
CA LEU A 283 -3.05 9.71 0.05
C LEU A 283 -2.64 10.81 1.01
N LEU A 284 -3.55 11.74 1.32
CA LEU A 284 -3.26 12.87 2.19
C LEU A 284 -2.94 12.43 3.63
N GLN A 285 -3.73 11.50 4.18
CA GLN A 285 -3.50 10.99 5.52
C GLN A 285 -2.13 10.33 5.63
N HIS A 286 -1.76 9.49 4.67
CA HIS A 286 -0.47 8.80 4.69
C HIS A 286 0.70 9.77 4.44
N LEU A 287 0.58 10.73 3.53
CA LEU A 287 1.59 11.78 3.35
C LEU A 287 1.80 12.60 4.62
N LYS A 288 0.71 12.98 5.31
CA LYS A 288 0.81 13.66 6.60
C LYS A 288 1.64 12.85 7.60
N GLU A 289 1.37 11.57 7.70
CA GLU A 289 2.09 10.71 8.65
C GLU A 289 3.53 10.48 8.24
N HIS A 290 3.79 10.14 6.98
CA HIS A 290 5.14 9.89 6.51
C HIS A 290 6.00 11.15 6.53
N VAL A 291 5.51 12.25 5.97
CA VAL A 291 6.30 13.46 5.80
C VAL A 291 6.37 14.27 7.09
N LEU A 292 5.22 14.60 7.71
CA LEU A 292 5.23 15.49 8.86
C LEU A 292 5.55 14.78 10.18
N HIS A 293 4.94 13.61 10.46
CA HIS A 293 5.10 12.97 11.76
C HIS A 293 6.33 12.09 11.86
N LEU A 294 6.75 11.44 10.77
CA LEU A 294 7.91 10.54 10.76
C LEU A 294 9.12 11.12 10.03
N ASP A 295 8.98 12.29 9.41
CA ASP A 295 10.05 12.97 8.67
C ASP A 295 10.68 12.08 7.57
N ILE A 296 9.85 11.23 6.95
CA ILE A 296 10.29 10.29 5.91
C ILE A 296 10.54 11.05 4.60
N SER A 297 11.68 10.77 4.00
CA SER A 297 12.14 11.37 2.76
C SER A 297 12.77 10.34 1.82
N SER A 298 13.31 10.79 0.71
CA SER A 298 13.93 9.92 -0.29
C SER A 298 15.24 9.24 0.16
N VAL A 299 15.83 9.64 1.28
CA VAL A 299 17.04 8.99 1.83
C VAL A 299 16.71 7.87 2.80
N ASP A 300 15.43 7.71 3.16
CA ASP A 300 14.99 6.77 4.18
C ASP A 300 14.76 5.37 3.63
N ARG A 301 14.95 4.40 4.53
CA ARG A 301 14.67 2.98 4.31
C ARG A 301 13.66 2.53 5.36
N LEU A 302 12.41 2.42 4.90
CA LEU A 302 11.23 2.19 5.75
C LEU A 302 10.88 0.71 5.82
N PHE A 303 10.79 0.18 7.01
CA PHE A 303 10.30 -1.16 7.30
C PHE A 303 9.17 -1.11 8.31
N TYR A 304 8.15 -1.93 8.11
CA TYR A 304 7.10 -2.24 9.06
C TYR A 304 6.77 -3.73 8.97
N PHE A 305 6.85 -4.45 10.09
CA PHE A 305 6.50 -5.88 10.08
C PHE A 305 5.00 -6.06 9.92
N THR A 306 4.56 -6.51 8.76
CA THR A 306 3.14 -6.63 8.41
C THR A 306 2.93 -7.64 7.28
N THR A 307 1.68 -7.99 7.00
CA THR A 307 1.26 -8.77 5.83
C THR A 307 0.24 -7.99 5.02
N CYS A 308 0.03 -8.36 3.76
CA CYS A 308 -0.88 -7.64 2.86
C CYS A 308 -2.35 -7.67 3.27
N GLY A 309 -2.73 -8.43 4.30
CA GLY A 309 -4.08 -8.41 4.88
C GLY A 309 -4.33 -7.31 5.92
N TRP A 310 -3.32 -6.54 6.31
CA TRP A 310 -3.39 -5.53 7.35
C TRP A 310 -3.29 -4.10 6.82
N MET A 311 -3.94 -3.14 7.51
CA MET A 311 -3.92 -1.73 7.13
C MET A 311 -2.48 -1.17 7.07
N MET A 312 -1.60 -1.57 7.98
CA MET A 312 -0.23 -1.09 8.02
C MET A 312 0.60 -1.50 6.80
N TRP A 313 0.21 -2.53 6.06
CA TRP A 313 0.82 -2.83 4.77
C TRP A 313 0.53 -1.74 3.73
N ASN A 314 -0.72 -1.27 3.64
CA ASN A 314 -1.09 -0.17 2.74
C ASN A 314 -0.39 1.13 3.13
N TRP A 315 -0.23 1.36 4.43
CA TRP A 315 0.54 2.49 4.95
C TRP A 315 2.02 2.38 4.56
N LEU A 316 2.67 1.22 4.74
CA LEU A 316 4.06 0.97 4.33
C LEU A 316 4.26 1.26 2.83
N VAL A 317 3.38 0.73 1.97
CA VAL A 317 3.45 0.95 0.51
C VAL A 317 3.39 2.43 0.17
N SER A 318 2.60 3.21 0.88
CA SER A 318 2.48 4.66 0.66
C SER A 318 3.77 5.44 0.94
N GLY A 319 4.76 4.86 1.63
CA GLY A 319 6.10 5.44 1.80
C GLY A 319 6.81 5.72 0.47
N LEU A 320 6.45 5.01 -0.61
CA LEU A 320 6.95 5.28 -1.96
C LEU A 320 6.65 6.71 -2.43
N ALA A 321 5.54 7.31 -1.99
CA ALA A 321 5.19 8.69 -2.36
C ALA A 321 6.19 9.73 -1.84
N SER A 322 6.86 9.45 -0.71
CA SER A 322 7.95 10.26 -0.15
C SER A 322 9.30 9.96 -0.80
N GLY A 323 9.35 9.00 -1.72
CA GLY A 323 10.58 8.54 -2.37
C GLY A 323 11.43 7.61 -1.49
N ALA A 324 10.93 7.15 -0.36
CA ALA A 324 11.63 6.19 0.50
C ALA A 324 11.79 4.84 -0.19
N THR A 325 12.86 4.11 0.15
CA THR A 325 12.97 2.68 -0.15
C THR A 325 12.14 1.92 0.87
N ILE A 326 11.19 1.12 0.44
CA ILE A 326 10.43 0.25 1.35
C ILE A 326 11.05 -1.15 1.42
N ILE A 327 11.13 -1.68 2.65
CA ILE A 327 11.69 -2.99 2.91
C ILE A 327 10.55 -3.94 3.26
N LEU A 328 10.47 -5.06 2.56
CA LEU A 328 9.52 -6.13 2.79
C LEU A 328 10.21 -7.31 3.45
N TYR A 329 9.50 -7.95 4.37
CA TYR A 329 9.89 -9.24 4.93
C TYR A 329 8.69 -10.17 4.89
N ASP A 330 8.89 -11.38 4.33
CA ASP A 330 7.88 -12.43 4.37
C ASP A 330 8.41 -13.66 5.09
N GLY A 331 7.63 -14.15 6.07
CA GLY A 331 7.96 -15.29 6.89
C GLY A 331 7.85 -15.03 8.39
N SER A 332 8.26 -16.00 9.19
CA SER A 332 8.28 -15.91 10.65
C SER A 332 9.39 -14.97 11.13
N PRO A 333 9.09 -13.97 11.98
CA PRO A 333 10.09 -13.04 12.50
C PRO A 333 11.06 -13.70 13.53
N PHE A 334 10.83 -14.98 13.84
CA PHE A 334 11.62 -15.74 14.79
C PHE A 334 12.24 -17.01 14.19
N PHE A 335 12.04 -17.27 12.89
CA PHE A 335 12.63 -18.44 12.24
C PHE A 335 14.14 -18.30 12.11
N SER A 336 14.87 -19.38 12.41
CA SER A 336 16.32 -19.49 12.50
C SER A 336 16.99 -18.66 13.61
N SER A 337 16.44 -17.52 14.03
CA SER A 337 16.97 -16.69 15.12
C SER A 337 15.93 -15.65 15.56
N ASP A 338 15.87 -15.37 16.86
CA ASP A 338 15.11 -14.27 17.47
C ASP A 338 15.67 -12.88 17.12
N THR A 339 16.81 -12.82 16.46
CA THR A 339 17.47 -11.59 16.02
C THR A 339 17.42 -11.35 14.52
N ILE A 340 16.62 -12.14 13.75
CA ILE A 340 16.64 -12.07 12.28
C ILE A 340 16.24 -10.70 11.75
N LEU A 341 15.23 -10.07 12.35
CA LEU A 341 14.80 -8.73 11.93
C LEU A 341 15.82 -7.66 12.30
N TRP A 342 16.55 -7.82 13.42
CA TRP A 342 17.62 -6.89 13.80
C TRP A 342 18.82 -6.99 12.85
N LYS A 343 19.18 -8.21 12.43
CA LYS A 343 20.22 -8.43 11.41
C LYS A 343 19.80 -7.81 10.08
N MET A 344 18.57 -8.03 9.68
CA MET A 344 18.03 -7.38 8.47
C MET A 344 18.07 -5.85 8.58
N ALA A 345 17.74 -5.29 9.75
CA ALA A 345 17.79 -3.85 9.98
C ALA A 345 19.20 -3.28 9.79
N GLU A 346 20.22 -3.99 10.28
CA GLU A 346 21.62 -3.63 10.09
C GLU A 346 22.07 -3.78 8.62
N GLU A 347 21.79 -4.94 8.02
CA GLU A 347 22.19 -5.25 6.63
C GLU A 347 21.54 -4.32 5.62
N GLU A 348 20.24 -4.05 5.75
CA GLU A 348 19.47 -3.16 4.87
C GLU A 348 19.53 -1.70 5.31
N LYS A 349 20.25 -1.37 6.39
CA LYS A 349 20.44 0.00 6.90
C LYS A 349 19.11 0.73 7.10
N LEU A 350 18.18 0.09 7.82
CA LEU A 350 16.88 0.69 8.09
C LEU A 350 17.03 2.00 8.84
N THR A 351 16.30 3.02 8.43
CA THR A 351 16.20 4.30 9.14
C THR A 351 14.92 4.40 9.96
N VAL A 352 13.88 3.70 9.52
CA VAL A 352 12.60 3.58 10.23
C VAL A 352 12.22 2.11 10.36
N PHE A 353 11.97 1.67 11.59
CA PHE A 353 11.65 0.29 11.94
C PHE A 353 10.37 0.27 12.79
N GLY A 354 9.31 -0.41 12.33
CA GLY A 354 8.03 -0.55 13.00
C GLY A 354 7.52 -2.00 13.06
#